data_8e8bb30fd8d494ab9d723b3ef665b893
#
_entry.id   8e8bb30fd8d494ab9d723b3ef665b893
#
_cell.length_a   1.000
_cell.length_b   1.000
_cell.length_c   1.000
_cell.angle_alpha   90.00
_cell.angle_beta   90.00
_cell.angle_gamma   90.00
#
_symmetry.space_group_name_H-M   'P 1'
#
loop_
_entity.id
_entity.type
_entity.pdbx_description
1 polymer ?
#
loop_
_entity_poly.entity_id
_entity_poly.type
_entity_poly.pdbx_seq_one_letter_code
_entity_poly.pdbx_strand_id
1 'polypeptide(L)'
;LTFMQKWAKNVNTNAYRVYDADVPEYSAAIDYYNGFYVIYAYKAPSKVNPVIAKRHELDMVSATVDVTGVKGERVILKSREVKKGDSQYEKAEEQKNEFMVVNEDNALYRVNLYDYLDTGLCLDGRIIRKIIREESKFLDLLNLFSYTCSASVAAALGGAKSTVSVDMSKTYLEW
;
A
#
# COMPACT_ATOMS: atom_id res chain seq x y z
N LEU A 1 2.25 -16.72 -6.24
CA LEU A 1 1.24 -15.83 -6.86
C LEU A 1 -0.15 -16.47 -6.88
N THR A 2 -0.30 -17.68 -7.44
CA THR A 2 -1.60 -18.38 -7.55
C THR A 2 -2.31 -18.58 -6.21
N PHE A 3 -1.58 -18.86 -5.13
CA PHE A 3 -2.15 -18.96 -3.78
C PHE A 3 -2.73 -17.62 -3.33
N MET A 4 -1.97 -16.53 -3.46
CA MET A 4 -2.41 -15.19 -3.05
C MET A 4 -3.61 -14.70 -3.87
N GLN A 5 -3.66 -15.03 -5.17
CA GLN A 5 -4.82 -14.72 -6.01
C GLN A 5 -6.10 -15.44 -5.57
N LYS A 6 -6.00 -16.74 -5.21
CA LYS A 6 -7.13 -17.51 -4.66
C LYS A 6 -7.58 -16.95 -3.32
N TRP A 7 -6.64 -16.67 -2.43
CA TRP A 7 -6.92 -16.06 -1.14
C TRP A 7 -7.62 -14.69 -1.30
N ALA A 8 -7.10 -13.83 -2.17
CA ALA A 8 -7.66 -12.51 -2.42
C ALA A 8 -9.11 -12.55 -2.93
N LYS A 9 -9.42 -13.53 -3.79
CA LYS A 9 -10.81 -13.80 -4.22
C LYS A 9 -11.70 -14.21 -3.05
N ASN A 10 -11.21 -15.08 -2.16
CA ASN A 10 -11.98 -15.56 -1.02
C ASN A 10 -12.28 -14.45 -0.01
N VAL A 11 -11.35 -13.50 0.19
CA VAL A 11 -11.54 -12.36 1.09
C VAL A 11 -12.03 -11.10 0.37
N ASN A 12 -12.43 -11.25 -0.90
CA ASN A 12 -12.97 -10.17 -1.73
C ASN A 12 -12.08 -8.92 -1.74
N THR A 13 -10.80 -9.07 -2.12
CA THR A 13 -9.88 -7.93 -2.25
C THR A 13 -9.12 -7.95 -3.56
N ASN A 14 -8.80 -6.76 -4.08
CA ASN A 14 -7.90 -6.55 -5.20
C ASN A 14 -6.66 -5.69 -4.83
N ALA A 15 -6.35 -5.61 -3.52
CA ALA A 15 -5.15 -4.96 -3.00
C ALA A 15 -4.52 -5.85 -1.93
N TYR A 16 -3.30 -6.38 -2.18
CA TYR A 16 -2.64 -7.31 -1.26
C TYR A 16 -1.15 -7.46 -1.56
N ARG A 17 -0.37 -7.86 -0.53
CA ARG A 17 1.05 -8.16 -0.67
C ARG A 17 1.27 -9.52 -1.34
N VAL A 18 2.19 -9.57 -2.28
CA VAL A 18 2.56 -10.80 -3.01
C VAL A 18 3.96 -11.31 -2.68
N TYR A 19 4.84 -10.43 -2.17
CA TYR A 19 6.21 -10.76 -1.77
C TYR A 19 6.64 -9.83 -0.62
N ASP A 20 7.36 -10.36 0.37
CA ASP A 20 7.79 -9.61 1.56
C ASP A 20 9.19 -10.01 2.02
N ALA A 21 10.20 -9.66 1.24
CA ALA A 21 11.61 -9.88 1.53
C ALA A 21 11.99 -11.35 1.84
N ASP A 22 11.31 -12.31 1.21
CA ASP A 22 11.51 -13.75 1.44
C ASP A 22 12.92 -14.24 1.02
N VAL A 23 13.59 -13.49 0.14
CA VAL A 23 14.96 -13.75 -0.33
C VAL A 23 15.87 -12.60 0.11
N PRO A 24 16.91 -12.85 0.93
CA PRO A 24 17.74 -11.80 1.53
C PRO A 24 18.40 -10.84 0.53
N GLU A 25 18.79 -11.34 -0.66
CA GLU A 25 19.41 -10.55 -1.72
C GLU A 25 18.43 -9.57 -2.38
N TYR A 26 17.13 -9.89 -2.31
CA TYR A 26 16.04 -9.12 -2.91
C TYR A 26 15.17 -8.51 -1.82
N SER A 27 15.78 -7.66 -1.01
CA SER A 27 15.12 -7.00 0.12
C SER A 27 14.11 -5.95 -0.36
N ALA A 28 12.87 -6.39 -0.57
CA ALA A 28 11.77 -5.56 -1.04
C ALA A 28 10.42 -6.11 -0.59
N ALA A 29 9.40 -5.28 -0.62
CA ALA A 29 8.01 -5.73 -0.63
C ALA A 29 7.39 -5.49 -2.01
N ILE A 30 6.53 -6.40 -2.47
CA ILE A 30 5.76 -6.23 -3.70
C ILE A 30 4.29 -6.33 -3.37
N ASP A 31 3.57 -5.25 -3.62
CA ASP A 31 2.15 -5.13 -3.38
C ASP A 31 1.38 -5.05 -4.71
N TYR A 32 0.26 -5.77 -4.77
CA TYR A 32 -0.67 -5.74 -5.90
C TYR A 32 -1.83 -4.79 -5.61
N TYR A 33 -2.16 -3.94 -6.57
CA TYR A 33 -3.30 -3.03 -6.54
C TYR A 33 -4.05 -3.07 -7.88
N ASN A 34 -5.12 -3.85 -7.96
CA ASN A 34 -6.05 -3.90 -9.10
C ASN A 34 -5.38 -3.87 -10.50
N GLY A 35 -4.44 -4.77 -10.74
CA GLY A 35 -3.73 -4.88 -12.02
C GLY A 35 -2.36 -4.20 -12.09
N PHE A 36 -1.96 -3.49 -11.03
CA PHE A 36 -0.65 -2.86 -10.89
C PHE A 36 0.16 -3.54 -9.78
N TYR A 37 1.48 -3.52 -9.91
CA TYR A 37 2.41 -3.98 -8.89
C TYR A 37 3.30 -2.82 -8.45
N VAL A 38 3.41 -2.63 -7.14
CA VAL A 38 4.31 -1.64 -6.55
C VAL A 38 5.41 -2.37 -5.82
N ILE A 39 6.65 -2.17 -6.24
CA ILE A 39 7.85 -2.74 -5.64
C ILE A 39 8.45 -1.68 -4.72
N TYR A 40 8.50 -1.95 -3.43
CA TYR A 40 9.17 -1.13 -2.43
C TYR A 40 10.56 -1.72 -2.17
N ALA A 41 11.56 -1.26 -2.90
CA ALA A 41 12.95 -1.69 -2.68
C ALA A 41 13.49 -1.05 -1.39
N TYR A 42 13.91 -1.88 -0.44
CA TYR A 42 14.57 -1.40 0.77
C TYR A 42 16.04 -1.08 0.46
N LYS A 43 16.55 -0.04 1.11
CA LYS A 43 17.96 0.34 0.93
C LYS A 43 18.89 -0.81 1.26
N ALA A 44 19.72 -1.18 0.31
CA ALA A 44 20.73 -2.21 0.52
C ALA A 44 21.71 -1.79 1.64
N PRO A 45 22.16 -2.75 2.48
CA PRO A 45 23.20 -2.48 3.47
C PRO A 45 24.45 -1.87 2.81
N SER A 46 25.17 -1.00 3.54
CA SER A 46 26.38 -0.30 3.04
C SER A 46 27.48 -1.23 2.54
N LYS A 47 27.43 -2.51 2.92
CA LYS A 47 28.36 -3.56 2.46
C LYS A 47 28.09 -4.04 1.04
N VAL A 48 26.89 -3.81 0.51
CA VAL A 48 26.48 -4.25 -0.83
C VAL A 48 26.96 -3.23 -1.85
N ASN A 49 27.60 -3.71 -2.91
CA ASN A 49 28.00 -2.86 -4.02
C ASN A 49 26.77 -2.17 -4.64
N PRO A 50 26.76 -0.84 -4.80
CA PRO A 50 25.62 -0.11 -5.36
C PRO A 50 25.17 -0.60 -6.75
N VAL A 51 26.10 -1.06 -7.58
CA VAL A 51 25.79 -1.61 -8.91
C VAL A 51 25.02 -2.92 -8.79
N ILE A 52 25.40 -3.78 -7.83
CA ILE A 52 24.69 -5.04 -7.56
C ILE A 52 23.30 -4.74 -6.99
N ALA A 53 23.21 -3.80 -6.03
CA ALA A 53 21.91 -3.40 -5.47
C ALA A 53 20.96 -2.90 -6.56
N LYS A 54 21.45 -2.05 -7.48
CA LYS A 54 20.65 -1.54 -8.60
C LYS A 54 20.23 -2.65 -9.56
N ARG A 55 21.10 -3.62 -9.80
CA ARG A 55 20.77 -4.79 -10.62
C ARG A 55 19.63 -5.60 -9.98
N HIS A 56 19.69 -5.86 -8.66
CA HIS A 56 18.64 -6.58 -7.96
C HIS A 56 17.28 -5.86 -8.05
N GLU A 57 17.24 -4.53 -8.00
CA GLU A 57 16.01 -3.76 -8.23
C GLU A 57 15.43 -4.01 -9.63
N LEU A 58 16.27 -3.99 -10.67
CA LEU A 58 15.85 -4.24 -12.05
C LEU A 58 15.44 -5.70 -12.27
N ASP A 59 16.14 -6.65 -11.66
CA ASP A 59 15.78 -8.07 -11.69
C ASP A 59 14.39 -8.31 -11.09
N MET A 60 14.04 -7.62 -9.97
CA MET A 60 12.71 -7.69 -9.38
C MET A 60 11.62 -7.15 -10.31
N VAL A 61 11.88 -6.05 -11.01
CA VAL A 61 10.94 -5.50 -12.01
C VAL A 61 10.73 -6.51 -13.14
N SER A 62 11.82 -7.04 -13.71
CA SER A 62 11.76 -8.03 -14.80
C SER A 62 11.02 -9.30 -14.36
N ALA A 63 11.40 -9.87 -13.22
CA ALA A 63 10.75 -11.05 -12.66
C ALA A 63 9.25 -10.83 -12.41
N THR A 64 8.86 -9.63 -11.94
CA THR A 64 7.46 -9.31 -11.75
C THR A 64 6.70 -9.32 -13.07
N VAL A 65 7.25 -8.71 -14.12
CA VAL A 65 6.66 -8.73 -15.48
C VAL A 65 6.56 -10.16 -16.00
N ASP A 66 7.64 -10.95 -15.92
CA ASP A 66 7.71 -12.30 -16.45
C ASP A 66 6.72 -13.27 -15.78
N VAL A 67 6.64 -13.19 -14.44
CA VAL A 67 5.76 -14.09 -13.66
C VAL A 67 4.30 -13.70 -13.76
N THR A 68 3.99 -12.40 -13.87
CA THR A 68 2.61 -11.92 -13.84
C THR A 68 2.01 -11.71 -15.22
N GLY A 69 2.84 -11.55 -16.26
CA GLY A 69 2.43 -11.24 -17.62
C GLY A 69 1.89 -9.83 -17.80
N VAL A 70 2.04 -8.94 -16.80
CA VAL A 70 1.60 -7.54 -16.93
C VAL A 70 2.58 -6.74 -17.79
N LYS A 71 2.10 -5.68 -18.41
CA LYS A 71 2.99 -4.74 -19.11
C LYS A 71 3.88 -4.01 -18.11
N GLY A 72 5.12 -3.69 -18.48
CA GLY A 72 6.09 -3.00 -17.62
C GLY A 72 5.58 -1.68 -17.04
N GLU A 73 4.74 -0.95 -17.76
CA GLU A 73 4.07 0.29 -17.29
C GLU A 73 3.18 0.10 -16.06
N ARG A 74 2.81 -1.14 -15.74
CA ARG A 74 2.02 -1.52 -14.56
C ARG A 74 2.87 -2.00 -13.39
N VAL A 75 4.20 -1.92 -13.52
CA VAL A 75 5.14 -2.22 -12.44
C VAL A 75 5.84 -0.94 -12.02
N ILE A 76 5.61 -0.51 -10.78
CA ILE A 76 6.10 0.75 -10.24
C ILE A 76 7.17 0.42 -9.20
N LEU A 77 8.39 0.91 -9.42
CA LEU A 77 9.50 0.76 -8.48
C LEU A 77 9.61 2.00 -7.60
N LYS A 78 9.58 1.81 -6.29
CA LYS A 78 9.81 2.84 -5.27
C LYS A 78 11.00 2.45 -4.41
N SER A 79 11.98 3.33 -4.27
CA SER A 79 13.09 3.13 -3.34
C SER A 79 12.70 3.68 -1.96
N ARG A 80 12.70 2.82 -0.95
CA ARG A 80 12.56 3.24 0.46
C ARG A 80 13.93 3.51 1.04
N GLU A 81 14.35 4.77 1.01
CA GLU A 81 15.46 5.24 1.81
C GLU A 81 14.97 5.58 3.23
N VAL A 82 15.78 5.22 4.25
CA VAL A 82 15.51 5.69 5.61
C VAL A 82 15.86 7.18 5.66
N LYS A 83 14.88 8.02 5.37
CA LYS A 83 15.02 9.46 5.53
C LYS A 83 14.70 9.82 6.97
N LYS A 84 15.52 10.70 7.57
CA LYS A 84 15.28 11.22 8.92
C LYS A 84 14.42 12.49 8.83
N GLY A 85 13.36 12.57 9.66
CA GLY A 85 12.50 13.75 9.77
C GLY A 85 11.31 13.74 8.79
N ASP A 86 10.80 14.93 8.44
CA ASP A 86 9.56 15.15 7.66
C ASP A 86 9.63 14.68 6.20
N SER A 87 10.80 14.27 5.73
CA SER A 87 11.00 13.86 4.35
C SER A 87 10.25 12.59 3.92
N GLN A 88 9.65 11.85 4.86
CA GLN A 88 8.75 10.72 4.55
C GLN A 88 7.44 11.15 3.88
N TYR A 89 7.08 12.45 3.97
CA TYR A 89 5.90 13.04 3.36
C TYR A 89 6.19 13.74 2.03
N GLU A 90 7.45 13.67 1.54
CA GLU A 90 7.81 14.28 0.27
C GLU A 90 7.04 13.61 -0.88
N LYS A 91 6.48 14.45 -1.74
CA LYS A 91 5.85 14.04 -2.99
C LYS A 91 6.91 13.84 -4.07
N ALA A 92 6.59 13.03 -5.08
CA ALA A 92 7.40 12.96 -6.29
C ALA A 92 7.55 14.36 -6.93
N GLU A 93 8.72 14.64 -7.52
CA GLU A 93 8.98 15.92 -8.19
C GLU A 93 7.97 16.19 -9.32
N GLU A 94 7.61 15.15 -10.08
CA GLU A 94 6.53 15.19 -11.06
C GLU A 94 5.33 14.42 -10.54
N GLN A 95 4.24 15.14 -10.22
CA GLN A 95 3.00 14.53 -9.74
C GLN A 95 2.11 14.16 -10.93
N LYS A 96 1.66 12.92 -10.98
CA LYS A 96 0.65 12.47 -11.94
C LYS A 96 -0.76 12.81 -11.49
N ASN A 97 -1.00 12.96 -10.19
CA ASN A 97 -2.32 13.13 -9.58
C ASN A 97 -3.33 12.04 -9.98
N GLU A 98 -2.80 10.83 -10.28
CA GLU A 98 -3.61 9.70 -10.71
C GLU A 98 -4.02 8.86 -9.50
N PHE A 99 -5.31 8.85 -9.24
CA PHE A 99 -5.91 8.01 -8.22
C PHE A 99 -6.65 6.85 -8.86
N MET A 100 -6.56 5.69 -8.24
CA MET A 100 -7.37 4.53 -8.59
C MET A 100 -8.16 4.03 -7.38
N VAL A 101 -9.18 3.23 -7.64
CA VAL A 101 -10.00 2.63 -6.58
C VAL A 101 -9.64 1.16 -6.46
N VAL A 102 -9.44 0.74 -5.22
CA VAL A 102 -9.26 -0.65 -4.84
C VAL A 102 -10.39 -1.09 -3.91
N ASN A 103 -10.64 -2.41 -3.90
CA ASN A 103 -11.66 -3.03 -3.06
C ASN A 103 -10.99 -3.85 -1.95
N GLU A 104 -11.53 -3.74 -0.76
CA GLU A 104 -11.24 -4.61 0.37
C GLU A 104 -12.56 -4.93 1.08
N ASP A 105 -13.06 -6.16 0.90
CA ASP A 105 -14.30 -6.64 1.52
C ASP A 105 -15.49 -5.67 1.33
N ASN A 106 -15.74 -5.26 0.08
CA ASN A 106 -16.74 -4.27 -0.33
C ASN A 106 -16.51 -2.84 0.20
N ALA A 107 -15.42 -2.56 0.91
CA ALA A 107 -14.95 -1.20 1.15
C ALA A 107 -14.13 -0.72 -0.03
N LEU A 108 -14.43 0.48 -0.53
CA LEU A 108 -13.71 1.09 -1.65
C LEU A 108 -12.74 2.14 -1.11
N TYR A 109 -11.48 2.00 -1.46
CA TYR A 109 -10.42 2.93 -1.07
C TYR A 109 -9.76 3.55 -2.29
N ARG A 110 -9.53 4.85 -2.24
CA ARG A 110 -8.69 5.54 -3.23
C ARG A 110 -7.24 5.32 -2.88
N VAL A 111 -6.42 4.98 -3.87
CA VAL A 111 -4.96 4.85 -3.74
C VAL A 111 -4.26 5.65 -4.83
N ASN A 112 -3.07 6.16 -4.52
CA ASN A 112 -2.18 6.80 -5.48
C ASN A 112 -0.87 6.01 -5.51
N LEU A 113 -0.58 5.42 -6.65
CA LEU A 113 0.58 4.53 -6.79
C LEU A 113 1.88 5.27 -7.15
N TYR A 114 1.82 6.57 -7.49
CA TYR A 114 2.93 7.29 -8.10
C TYR A 114 3.50 8.40 -7.23
N ASP A 115 2.63 9.28 -6.72
CA ASP A 115 3.04 10.58 -6.21
C ASP A 115 3.57 10.57 -4.78
N TYR A 116 3.22 9.55 -4.00
CA TYR A 116 3.60 9.41 -2.59
C TYR A 116 4.40 8.13 -2.37
N LEU A 117 5.22 8.11 -1.33
CA LEU A 117 5.92 6.88 -0.94
C LEU A 117 4.92 5.77 -0.61
N ASP A 118 3.95 6.07 0.24
CA ASP A 118 2.86 5.16 0.58
C ASP A 118 1.65 5.40 -0.32
N THR A 119 0.88 4.36 -0.58
CA THR A 119 -0.20 4.38 -1.57
C THR A 119 -1.52 4.93 -1.06
N GLY A 120 -1.64 5.24 0.22
CA GLY A 120 -2.89 5.67 0.84
C GLY A 120 -3.69 4.55 1.51
N LEU A 121 -3.32 3.29 1.34
CA LEU A 121 -3.94 2.15 2.01
C LEU A 121 -2.86 1.22 2.59
N CYS A 122 -2.76 1.16 3.92
CA CYS A 122 -1.89 0.21 4.62
C CYS A 122 -2.49 -1.19 4.55
N LEU A 123 -1.86 -2.09 3.77
CA LEU A 123 -2.40 -3.45 3.54
C LEU A 123 -2.33 -4.34 4.78
N ASP A 124 -1.37 -4.11 5.67
CA ASP A 124 -1.22 -4.78 6.97
C ASP A 124 -2.34 -4.41 7.96
N GLY A 125 -2.95 -3.24 7.81
CA GLY A 125 -4.09 -2.79 8.62
C GLY A 125 -5.42 -3.51 8.32
N ARG A 126 -5.49 -4.43 7.37
CA ARG A 126 -6.72 -5.12 6.96
C ARG A 126 -7.45 -5.81 8.11
N ILE A 127 -6.71 -6.54 8.95
CA ILE A 127 -7.30 -7.26 10.08
C ILE A 127 -7.94 -6.28 11.07
N ILE A 128 -7.26 -5.17 11.35
CA ILE A 128 -7.78 -4.11 12.24
C ILE A 128 -9.03 -3.48 11.64
N ARG A 129 -9.02 -3.14 10.34
CA ARG A 129 -10.21 -2.59 9.67
C ARG A 129 -11.40 -3.54 9.72
N LYS A 130 -11.15 -4.86 9.57
CA LYS A 130 -12.21 -5.87 9.70
C LYS A 130 -12.79 -5.88 11.10
N ILE A 131 -11.98 -5.92 12.15
CA ILE A 131 -12.43 -5.87 13.55
C ILE A 131 -13.23 -4.59 13.82
N ILE A 132 -12.70 -3.43 13.41
CA ILE A 132 -13.39 -2.15 13.54
C ILE A 132 -14.77 -2.21 12.88
N ARG A 133 -14.85 -2.74 11.67
CA ARG A 133 -16.13 -2.88 10.94
C ARG A 133 -17.13 -3.77 11.68
N GLU A 134 -16.68 -4.90 12.22
CA GLU A 134 -17.53 -5.86 12.94
C GLU A 134 -18.05 -5.31 14.26
N GLU A 135 -17.23 -4.49 14.96
CA GLU A 135 -17.54 -4.00 16.31
C GLU A 135 -18.17 -2.58 16.35
N SER A 136 -18.18 -1.84 15.24
CA SER A 136 -18.57 -0.43 15.24
C SER A 136 -20.09 -0.16 15.27
N LYS A 137 -20.92 -1.18 15.15
CA LYS A 137 -22.38 -0.99 15.00
C LYS A 137 -22.96 -0.20 16.18
N PHE A 138 -23.59 0.95 15.87
CA PHE A 138 -24.19 1.88 16.82
C PHE A 138 -23.21 2.58 17.78
N LEU A 139 -21.88 2.46 17.57
CA LEU A 139 -20.87 3.11 18.36
C LEU A 139 -20.38 4.39 17.71
N ASP A 140 -19.75 5.26 18.49
CA ASP A 140 -19.01 6.43 18.03
C ASP A 140 -17.51 6.06 17.94
N LEU A 141 -16.86 6.31 16.79
CA LEU A 141 -15.45 6.03 16.57
C LEU A 141 -14.63 7.32 16.61
N LEU A 142 -13.58 7.35 17.41
CA LEU A 142 -12.50 8.34 17.33
C LEU A 142 -11.26 7.69 16.74
N ASN A 143 -10.86 8.13 15.54
CA ASN A 143 -9.68 7.65 14.82
C ASN A 143 -8.57 8.70 14.91
N LEU A 144 -7.57 8.44 15.77
CA LEU A 144 -6.39 9.29 15.94
C LEU A 144 -5.26 8.80 15.04
N PHE A 145 -4.47 9.74 14.49
CA PHE A 145 -3.44 9.45 13.48
C PHE A 145 -4.05 8.74 12.27
N SER A 146 -5.12 9.34 11.78
CA SER A 146 -6.07 8.64 10.90
C SER A 146 -5.56 8.41 9.49
N TYR A 147 -4.45 9.06 9.10
CA TYR A 147 -3.89 8.99 7.75
C TYR A 147 -4.99 9.27 6.71
N THR A 148 -5.27 8.39 5.77
CA THR A 148 -6.34 8.51 4.75
C THR A 148 -7.72 8.06 5.27
N CYS A 149 -7.89 7.93 6.57
CA CYS A 149 -9.14 7.58 7.25
C CYS A 149 -9.73 6.20 6.91
N SER A 150 -8.90 5.26 6.46
CA SER A 150 -9.38 3.93 6.07
C SER A 150 -10.10 3.16 7.20
N ALA A 151 -9.70 3.37 8.47
CA ALA A 151 -10.37 2.80 9.63
C ALA A 151 -11.76 3.44 9.87
N SER A 152 -11.90 4.74 9.64
CA SER A 152 -13.18 5.45 9.74
C SER A 152 -14.17 4.98 8.67
N VAL A 153 -13.70 4.70 7.46
CA VAL A 153 -14.50 4.09 6.38
C VAL A 153 -14.99 2.71 6.81
N ALA A 154 -14.11 1.89 7.38
CA ALA A 154 -14.48 0.56 7.88
C ALA A 154 -15.56 0.64 8.96
N ALA A 155 -15.42 1.55 9.93
CA ALA A 155 -16.41 1.78 10.97
C ALA A 155 -17.78 2.23 10.42
N ALA A 156 -17.76 3.17 9.48
CA ALA A 156 -18.98 3.65 8.84
C ALA A 156 -19.73 2.52 8.12
N LEU A 157 -19.00 1.66 7.37
CA LEU A 157 -19.54 0.48 6.72
C LEU A 157 -20.03 -0.58 7.74
N GLY A 158 -19.47 -0.61 8.95
CA GLY A 158 -19.90 -1.43 10.06
C GLY A 158 -21.15 -0.92 10.78
N GLY A 159 -21.66 0.24 10.40
CA GLY A 159 -22.83 0.86 11.01
C GLY A 159 -22.52 1.71 12.24
N ALA A 160 -21.34 2.30 12.31
CA ALA A 160 -21.01 3.29 13.33
C ALA A 160 -22.02 4.45 13.30
N LYS A 161 -22.38 4.95 14.48
CA LYS A 161 -23.26 6.10 14.64
C LYS A 161 -22.57 7.39 14.18
N SER A 162 -21.30 7.55 14.54
CA SER A 162 -20.45 8.63 14.05
C SER A 162 -18.99 8.19 13.95
N THR A 163 -18.23 8.92 13.12
CA THR A 163 -16.77 8.75 13.04
C THR A 163 -16.10 10.14 13.05
N VAL A 164 -15.07 10.28 13.87
CA VAL A 164 -14.22 11.48 13.92
C VAL A 164 -12.80 11.06 13.61
N SER A 165 -12.19 11.70 12.61
CA SER A 165 -10.82 11.41 12.18
C SER A 165 -9.92 12.62 12.49
N VAL A 166 -8.77 12.36 13.08
CA VAL A 166 -7.78 13.38 13.43
C VAL A 166 -6.42 12.98 12.89
N ASP A 167 -5.82 13.86 12.09
CA ASP A 167 -4.46 13.71 11.58
C ASP A 167 -3.79 15.07 11.45
N MET A 168 -2.46 15.11 11.51
CA MET A 168 -1.69 16.34 11.29
C MET A 168 -1.63 16.72 9.80
N SER A 169 -1.77 15.74 8.91
CA SER A 169 -1.67 15.95 7.47
C SER A 169 -3.03 16.32 6.87
N LYS A 170 -3.20 17.60 6.56
CA LYS A 170 -4.38 18.07 5.82
C LYS A 170 -4.55 17.32 4.49
N THR A 171 -3.46 17.07 3.77
CA THR A 171 -3.48 16.34 2.49
C THR A 171 -4.10 14.95 2.62
N TYR A 172 -3.77 14.21 3.68
CA TYR A 172 -4.33 12.88 3.90
C TYR A 172 -5.78 12.92 4.37
N LEU A 173 -6.17 13.91 5.13
CA LEU A 173 -7.59 14.10 5.52
C LEU A 173 -8.46 14.47 4.31
N GLU A 174 -7.94 15.28 3.39
CA GLU A 174 -8.63 15.64 2.14
C GLU A 174 -8.70 14.48 1.13
N TRP A 175 -7.78 13.54 1.23
CA TRP A 175 -7.76 12.33 0.40
C TRP A 175 -8.99 11.47 0.63
#